data_3ae9e4630885b8df231cafc7d44300fa
#
_entry.id   3ae9e4630885b8df231cafc7d44300fa
#
_cell.length_a   1.000
_cell.length_b   1.000
_cell.length_c   1.000
_cell.angle_alpha   90.00
_cell.angle_beta   90.00
_cell.angle_gamma   90.00
#
_symmetry.space_group_name_H-M   'P 1'
#
loop_
_entity.id
_entity.type
_entity.pdbx_description
1 polymer ?
#
loop_
_entity_poly.entity_id
_entity_poly.type
_entity_poly.pdbx_seq_one_letter_code
_entity_poly.pdbx_strand_id
1 'polypeptide(L)'
;MIIKSRKILYKDWIYTWLIEKKDYIKESTYANYSNNVFNHIIPKLGNYTLKEINHKIIQDFLLELSKNGRKDKKGGLSEKTIKDITIIVKGSIKKGINEGKIKHIELSFNYPKDNKEKSIYILTKHEQNKITNYVLDNKNTKNMGFLISLYSGIRIGELCALQWKDIDFKNNKLIISKTIQRVYIKDKDKNVSKVIITTPKTKNANREIPINKDFIELLKPLKTDKENYILSNNDKYIEPRTYRKYFNKKLKELKIKHFNFHSLRHTFATNCISLGCDYKTVSELLGHANVNITLNLYVHPRYSQKKKCIDLVSKVFQEKANNDVNPV
;
A
#
# COMPACT_ATOMS: atom_id res chain seq x y z
N MET A 1 23.88 -48.90 18.60
CA MET A 1 24.10 -47.47 18.96
C MET A 1 22.91 -46.67 18.45
N ILE A 2 21.95 -46.36 19.34
CA ILE A 2 20.73 -45.63 18.98
C ILE A 2 21.14 -44.14 18.81
N ILE A 3 21.27 -43.68 17.57
CA ILE A 3 21.49 -42.26 17.28
C ILE A 3 20.24 -41.52 17.80
N LYS A 4 20.34 -40.87 18.95
CA LYS A 4 19.30 -39.98 19.48
C LYS A 4 19.05 -38.90 18.42
N SER A 5 17.98 -39.03 17.67
CA SER A 5 17.51 -38.00 16.72
C SER A 5 17.50 -36.64 17.44
N ARG A 6 18.38 -35.74 17.01
CA ARG A 6 18.54 -34.40 17.59
C ARG A 6 17.21 -33.67 17.51
N LYS A 7 16.65 -33.27 18.64
CA LYS A 7 15.38 -32.54 18.71
C LYS A 7 15.54 -31.21 17.93
N ILE A 8 14.86 -31.07 16.80
CA ILE A 8 14.89 -29.83 15.99
C ILE A 8 13.93 -28.85 16.62
N LEU A 9 14.43 -27.66 17.02
CA LEU A 9 13.62 -26.58 17.54
C LEU A 9 12.97 -25.78 16.38
N TYR A 10 11.77 -25.29 16.64
CA TYR A 10 11.02 -24.53 15.61
C TYR A 10 11.76 -23.21 15.21
N LYS A 11 12.51 -22.59 16.12
CA LYS A 11 13.36 -21.42 15.79
C LYS A 11 14.40 -21.72 14.70
N ASP A 12 15.04 -22.89 14.74
CA ASP A 12 16.06 -23.26 13.76
C ASP A 12 15.41 -23.67 12.45
N TRP A 13 14.28 -24.34 12.53
CA TRP A 13 13.48 -24.75 11.37
C TRP A 13 12.95 -23.55 10.60
N ILE A 14 12.28 -22.60 11.27
CA ILE A 14 11.67 -21.45 10.59
C ILE A 14 12.75 -20.51 10.04
N TYR A 15 13.90 -20.43 10.69
CA TYR A 15 15.05 -19.69 10.17
C TYR A 15 15.57 -20.30 8.86
N THR A 16 15.78 -21.62 8.83
CA THR A 16 16.18 -22.32 7.60
C THR A 16 15.15 -22.11 6.49
N TRP A 17 13.87 -22.24 6.79
CA TRP A 17 12.78 -21.97 5.85
C TRP A 17 12.81 -20.52 5.34
N LEU A 18 13.07 -19.55 6.22
CA LEU A 18 13.15 -18.14 5.85
C LEU A 18 14.32 -17.87 4.89
N ILE A 19 15.49 -18.45 5.14
CA ILE A 19 16.67 -18.32 4.26
C ILE A 19 16.37 -18.88 2.88
N GLU A 20 15.78 -20.06 2.78
CA GLU A 20 15.40 -20.66 1.51
C GLU A 20 14.41 -19.82 0.70
N LYS A 21 13.52 -19.08 1.39
CA LYS A 21 12.57 -18.18 0.72
C LYS A 21 13.21 -16.97 0.08
N LYS A 22 14.43 -16.61 0.47
CA LYS A 22 15.10 -15.38 0.04
C LYS A 22 15.20 -15.28 -1.49
N ASP A 23 15.50 -16.38 -2.16
CA ASP A 23 15.71 -16.42 -3.61
C ASP A 23 14.39 -16.45 -4.42
N TYR A 24 13.27 -16.80 -3.76
CA TYR A 24 11.95 -16.96 -4.40
C TYR A 24 10.99 -15.80 -4.20
N ILE A 25 11.33 -14.83 -3.35
CA ILE A 25 10.43 -13.71 -3.04
C ILE A 25 11.16 -12.37 -3.16
N LYS A 26 10.39 -11.31 -3.48
CA LYS A 26 10.96 -9.96 -3.55
C LYS A 26 11.57 -9.56 -2.21
N GLU A 27 12.65 -8.82 -2.23
CA GLU A 27 13.38 -8.39 -1.05
C GLU A 27 12.50 -7.68 -0.01
N SER A 28 11.54 -6.86 -0.46
CA SER A 28 10.57 -6.22 0.45
C SER A 28 9.65 -7.22 1.16
N THR A 29 9.34 -8.35 0.51
CA THR A 29 8.56 -9.44 1.12
C THR A 29 9.42 -10.22 2.09
N TYR A 30 10.66 -10.50 1.72
CA TYR A 30 11.64 -11.13 2.60
C TYR A 30 11.86 -10.32 3.88
N ALA A 31 12.03 -8.99 3.75
CA ALA A 31 12.16 -8.09 4.89
C ALA A 31 10.94 -8.15 5.83
N ASN A 32 9.73 -8.21 5.27
CA ASN A 32 8.51 -8.37 6.06
C ASN A 32 8.47 -9.73 6.78
N TYR A 33 8.80 -10.80 6.07
CA TYR A 33 8.87 -12.15 6.65
C TYR A 33 9.89 -12.21 7.77
N SER A 34 11.12 -11.74 7.53
CA SER A 34 12.18 -11.67 8.52
C SER A 34 11.72 -10.91 9.78
N ASN A 35 11.15 -9.72 9.62
CA ASN A 35 10.64 -8.96 10.76
C ASN A 35 9.57 -9.71 11.56
N ASN A 36 8.65 -10.40 10.88
CA ASN A 36 7.60 -11.18 11.56
C ASN A 36 8.17 -12.41 12.26
N VAL A 37 9.12 -13.11 11.63
CA VAL A 37 9.80 -14.26 12.22
C VAL A 37 10.51 -13.87 13.52
N PHE A 38 11.38 -12.86 13.46
CA PHE A 38 12.19 -12.47 14.62
C PHE A 38 11.44 -11.67 15.69
N ASN A 39 10.36 -10.96 15.32
CA ASN A 39 9.63 -10.14 16.27
C ASN A 39 8.48 -10.86 16.96
N HIS A 40 7.88 -11.83 16.30
CA HIS A 40 6.62 -12.44 16.75
C HIS A 40 6.70 -13.96 16.84
N ILE A 41 7.24 -14.64 15.81
CA ILE A 41 7.17 -16.10 15.74
C ILE A 41 8.23 -16.74 16.65
N ILE A 42 9.51 -16.44 16.47
CA ILE A 42 10.60 -17.03 17.27
C ILE A 42 10.42 -16.79 18.78
N PRO A 43 10.05 -15.57 19.25
CA PRO A 43 9.88 -15.35 20.69
C PRO A 43 8.81 -16.20 21.36
N LYS A 44 7.81 -16.68 20.61
CA LYS A 44 6.66 -17.41 21.14
C LYS A 44 6.67 -18.89 20.79
N LEU A 45 7.00 -19.24 19.56
CA LEU A 45 6.99 -20.62 19.07
C LEU A 45 8.38 -21.26 18.99
N GLY A 46 9.45 -20.47 19.08
CA GLY A 46 10.81 -20.91 18.76
C GLY A 46 11.35 -22.02 19.65
N ASN A 47 10.93 -22.12 20.89
CA ASN A 47 11.41 -23.13 21.84
C ASN A 47 10.66 -24.48 21.78
N TYR A 48 9.55 -24.55 21.07
CA TYR A 48 8.89 -25.82 20.78
C TYR A 48 9.74 -26.66 19.82
N THR A 49 9.76 -27.97 20.02
CA THR A 49 10.28 -28.90 19.01
C THR A 49 9.27 -29.03 17.87
N LEU A 50 9.72 -29.44 16.69
CA LEU A 50 8.83 -29.67 15.54
C LEU A 50 7.71 -30.69 15.84
N LYS A 51 7.99 -31.67 16.71
CA LYS A 51 7.01 -32.70 17.10
C LYS A 51 5.92 -32.17 18.04
N GLU A 52 6.21 -31.13 18.80
CA GLU A 52 5.25 -30.49 19.73
C GLU A 52 4.32 -29.51 19.01
N ILE A 53 4.76 -28.94 17.89
CA ILE A 53 3.93 -28.00 17.11
C ILE A 53 2.65 -28.69 16.67
N ASN A 54 1.50 -28.14 17.08
CA ASN A 54 0.18 -28.63 16.74
C ASN A 54 -0.80 -27.47 16.52
N HIS A 55 -2.01 -27.78 16.08
CA HIS A 55 -3.04 -26.78 15.78
C HIS A 55 -3.34 -25.88 17.00
N LYS A 56 -3.48 -26.46 18.20
CA LYS A 56 -3.83 -25.72 19.42
C LYS A 56 -2.76 -24.67 19.75
N ILE A 57 -1.47 -25.05 19.76
CA ILE A 57 -0.36 -24.15 20.06
C ILE A 57 -0.35 -22.95 19.08
N ILE A 58 -0.61 -23.21 17.79
CA ILE A 58 -0.64 -22.14 16.79
C ILE A 58 -1.87 -21.25 17.00
N GLN A 59 -3.05 -21.82 17.25
CA GLN A 59 -4.27 -21.06 17.51
C GLN A 59 -4.12 -20.16 18.75
N ASP A 60 -3.55 -20.69 19.85
CA ASP A 60 -3.29 -19.94 21.07
C ASP A 60 -2.30 -18.78 20.82
N PHE A 61 -1.26 -19.04 20.02
CA PHE A 61 -0.31 -18.00 19.58
C PHE A 61 -1.01 -16.87 18.81
N LEU A 62 -1.91 -17.18 17.85
CA LEU A 62 -2.63 -16.17 17.09
C LEU A 62 -3.58 -15.35 17.99
N LEU A 63 -4.22 -15.99 18.97
CA LEU A 63 -5.04 -15.30 19.96
C LEU A 63 -4.19 -14.38 20.84
N GLU A 64 -3.01 -14.82 21.26
CA GLU A 64 -2.10 -13.97 22.04
C GLU A 64 -1.64 -12.75 21.25
N LEU A 65 -1.31 -12.92 19.97
CA LEU A 65 -0.96 -11.79 19.09
C LEU A 65 -2.07 -10.75 19.00
N SER A 66 -3.32 -11.16 19.02
CA SER A 66 -4.47 -10.26 18.98
C SER A 66 -4.68 -9.44 20.25
N LYS A 67 -4.16 -9.93 21.38
CA LYS A 67 -4.27 -9.26 22.69
C LYS A 67 -3.04 -8.42 23.00
N ASN A 68 -1.84 -8.97 22.80
CA ASN A 68 -0.57 -8.45 23.30
C ASN A 68 0.55 -8.39 22.25
N GLY A 69 0.22 -8.52 20.95
CA GLY A 69 1.23 -8.68 19.90
C GLY A 69 2.03 -7.41 19.56
N ARG A 70 1.63 -6.23 20.02
CA ARG A 70 2.34 -4.99 19.70
C ARG A 70 3.62 -4.86 20.53
N LYS A 71 4.71 -4.44 19.87
CA LYS A 71 6.01 -4.21 20.53
C LYS A 71 6.01 -3.05 21.53
N ASP A 72 5.18 -2.04 21.29
CA ASP A 72 5.02 -0.90 22.18
C ASP A 72 4.13 -1.20 23.40
N LYS A 73 3.74 -2.47 23.56
CA LYS A 73 2.87 -2.99 24.63
C LYS A 73 1.51 -2.29 24.73
N LYS A 74 1.08 -1.61 23.67
CA LYS A 74 -0.21 -0.89 23.60
C LYS A 74 -1.32 -1.74 22.97
N GLY A 75 -1.36 -3.05 23.28
CA GLY A 75 -2.40 -3.96 22.84
C GLY A 75 -1.98 -4.93 21.73
N GLY A 76 -2.96 -5.46 21.02
CA GLY A 76 -2.77 -6.51 20.02
C GLY A 76 -2.47 -6.01 18.61
N LEU A 77 -2.16 -6.96 17.74
CA LEU A 77 -1.99 -6.75 16.30
C LEU A 77 -3.34 -6.75 15.58
N SER A 78 -3.42 -6.06 14.46
CA SER A 78 -4.60 -6.12 13.60
C SER A 78 -4.77 -7.49 12.98
N GLU A 79 -6.02 -7.87 12.66
CA GLU A 79 -6.36 -9.13 11.98
C GLU A 79 -5.51 -9.34 10.72
N LYS A 80 -5.32 -8.27 9.91
CA LYS A 80 -4.47 -8.33 8.72
C LYS A 80 -3.03 -8.73 9.05
N THR A 81 -2.43 -8.14 10.07
CA THR A 81 -1.04 -8.46 10.48
C THR A 81 -0.94 -9.90 10.98
N ILE A 82 -1.95 -10.36 11.72
CA ILE A 82 -2.02 -11.76 12.19
C ILE A 82 -2.13 -12.72 11.00
N LYS A 83 -2.95 -12.42 10.01
CA LYS A 83 -3.04 -13.19 8.76
C LYS A 83 -1.70 -13.26 8.02
N ASP A 84 -0.99 -12.13 7.91
CA ASP A 84 0.35 -12.08 7.29
C ASP A 84 1.36 -12.97 8.04
N ILE A 85 1.34 -12.96 9.38
CA ILE A 85 2.15 -13.86 10.22
C ILE A 85 1.75 -15.32 10.01
N THR A 86 0.46 -15.60 9.94
CA THR A 86 -0.07 -16.96 9.72
C THR A 86 0.38 -17.55 8.39
N ILE A 87 0.50 -16.75 7.33
CA ILE A 87 1.02 -17.21 6.03
C ILE A 87 2.44 -17.78 6.20
N ILE A 88 3.27 -17.12 7.00
CA ILE A 88 4.66 -17.54 7.26
C ILE A 88 4.67 -18.85 8.05
N VAL A 89 3.89 -18.93 9.12
CA VAL A 89 3.77 -20.13 9.96
C VAL A 89 3.27 -21.32 9.13
N LYS A 90 2.16 -21.14 8.38
CA LYS A 90 1.62 -22.18 7.49
C LYS A 90 2.66 -22.66 6.46
N GLY A 91 3.38 -21.74 5.83
CA GLY A 91 4.39 -22.07 4.83
C GLY A 91 5.52 -22.91 5.41
N SER A 92 6.01 -22.58 6.59
CA SER A 92 7.08 -23.33 7.28
C SER A 92 6.60 -24.71 7.74
N ILE A 93 5.37 -24.82 8.26
CA ILE A 93 4.78 -26.10 8.70
C ILE A 93 4.49 -27.00 7.50
N LYS A 94 3.89 -26.47 6.43
CA LYS A 94 3.64 -27.24 5.21
C LYS A 94 4.92 -27.88 4.68
N LYS A 95 6.04 -27.15 4.68
CA LYS A 95 7.34 -27.71 4.34
C LYS A 95 7.73 -28.84 5.30
N GLY A 96 7.55 -28.64 6.61
CA GLY A 96 7.88 -29.67 7.62
C GLY A 96 7.04 -30.95 7.49
N ILE A 97 5.77 -30.83 7.12
CA ILE A 97 4.89 -31.97 6.82
C ILE A 97 5.38 -32.69 5.58
N ASN A 98 5.66 -31.96 4.50
CA ASN A 98 6.15 -32.55 3.24
C ASN A 98 7.49 -33.28 3.40
N GLU A 99 8.33 -32.84 4.34
CA GLU A 99 9.62 -33.50 4.66
C GLU A 99 9.49 -34.58 5.74
N GLY A 100 8.28 -34.90 6.20
CA GLY A 100 8.05 -35.91 7.25
C GLY A 100 8.56 -35.51 8.63
N LYS A 101 8.92 -34.24 8.85
CA LYS A 101 9.46 -33.74 10.12
C LYS A 101 8.39 -33.27 11.10
N ILE A 102 7.23 -32.90 10.59
CA ILE A 102 6.04 -32.49 11.35
C ILE A 102 4.90 -33.45 10.98
N LYS A 103 4.14 -33.91 11.97
CA LYS A 103 2.92 -34.69 11.73
C LYS A 103 1.90 -33.81 10.98
N HIS A 104 1.00 -34.44 10.25
CA HIS A 104 -0.08 -33.72 9.60
C HIS A 104 -0.88 -32.89 10.60
N ILE A 105 -1.04 -31.60 10.31
CA ILE A 105 -1.79 -30.62 11.14
C ILE A 105 -2.77 -29.93 10.21
N GLU A 106 -4.01 -29.78 10.65
CA GLU A 106 -4.97 -28.92 9.96
C GLU A 106 -4.48 -27.46 10.03
N LEU A 107 -4.38 -26.80 8.86
CA LEU A 107 -3.91 -25.44 8.72
C LEU A 107 -5.06 -24.41 8.54
N SER A 108 -6.25 -24.74 9.06
CA SER A 108 -7.38 -23.81 9.17
C SER A 108 -7.33 -23.13 10.54
N PHE A 109 -7.38 -21.80 10.62
CA PHE A 109 -7.32 -21.05 11.88
C PHE A 109 -8.40 -19.99 11.93
N ASN A 110 -8.91 -19.77 13.15
CA ASN A 110 -9.84 -18.71 13.46
C ASN A 110 -9.09 -17.40 13.74
N TYR A 111 -9.56 -16.30 13.15
CA TYR A 111 -8.98 -14.99 13.36
C TYR A 111 -9.90 -14.12 14.21
N PRO A 112 -9.36 -13.46 15.25
CA PRO A 112 -10.11 -12.46 16.00
C PRO A 112 -10.53 -11.32 15.08
N LYS A 113 -11.81 -10.97 15.09
CA LYS A 113 -12.32 -9.84 14.29
C LYS A 113 -11.75 -8.52 14.80
N ASP A 114 -11.24 -7.70 13.90
CA ASP A 114 -10.85 -6.33 14.20
C ASP A 114 -12.07 -5.42 14.01
N ASN A 115 -12.72 -5.05 15.10
CA ASN A 115 -13.92 -4.20 15.07
C ASN A 115 -13.60 -2.71 14.79
N LYS A 116 -12.34 -2.38 14.47
CA LYS A 116 -11.95 -1.00 14.17
C LYS A 116 -12.19 -0.70 12.71
N GLU A 117 -13.26 -0.01 12.39
CA GLU A 117 -13.43 0.63 11.09
C GLU A 117 -12.28 1.62 10.87
N LYS A 118 -11.49 1.36 9.83
CA LYS A 118 -10.44 2.30 9.41
C LYS A 118 -11.10 3.36 8.54
N SER A 119 -11.46 4.49 9.13
CA SER A 119 -11.90 5.63 8.36
C SER A 119 -10.78 6.12 7.43
N ILE A 120 -11.08 6.21 6.15
CA ILE A 120 -10.19 6.78 5.14
C ILE A 120 -10.38 8.29 5.20
N TYR A 121 -9.29 9.03 5.44
CA TYR A 121 -9.34 10.49 5.41
C TYR A 121 -9.32 10.99 3.96
N ILE A 122 -10.36 11.72 3.58
CA ILE A 122 -10.49 12.41 2.30
C ILE A 122 -10.43 13.91 2.57
N LEU A 123 -9.57 14.63 1.85
CA LEU A 123 -9.42 16.07 1.99
C LEU A 123 -10.69 16.78 1.54
N THR A 124 -11.13 17.75 2.32
CA THR A 124 -12.18 18.67 1.94
C THR A 124 -11.70 19.60 0.80
N LYS A 125 -12.63 20.21 0.06
CA LYS A 125 -12.30 21.22 -0.96
C LYS A 125 -11.44 22.36 -0.39
N HIS A 126 -11.76 22.80 0.83
CA HIS A 126 -11.01 23.86 1.52
C HIS A 126 -9.54 23.45 1.77
N GLU A 127 -9.30 22.24 2.26
CA GLU A 127 -7.95 21.72 2.51
C GLU A 127 -7.17 21.53 1.21
N GLN A 128 -7.82 21.03 0.15
CA GLN A 128 -7.21 20.91 -1.18
C GLN A 128 -6.78 22.29 -1.71
N ASN A 129 -7.66 23.28 -1.66
CA ASN A 129 -7.35 24.64 -2.08
C ASN A 129 -6.21 25.25 -1.25
N LYS A 130 -6.19 25.03 0.05
CA LYS A 130 -5.15 25.52 0.96
C LYS A 130 -3.77 24.98 0.60
N ILE A 131 -3.68 23.67 0.30
CA ILE A 131 -2.44 23.03 -0.16
C ILE A 131 -2.06 23.57 -1.53
N THR A 132 -3.01 23.70 -2.46
CA THR A 132 -2.76 24.18 -3.83
C THR A 132 -2.23 25.61 -3.82
N ASN A 133 -2.90 26.54 -3.12
CA ASN A 133 -2.48 27.93 -3.04
C ASN A 133 -1.08 28.04 -2.41
N TYR A 134 -0.84 27.33 -1.29
CA TYR A 134 0.48 27.30 -0.67
C TYR A 134 1.57 26.89 -1.66
N VAL A 135 1.34 25.85 -2.47
CA VAL A 135 2.33 25.36 -3.44
C VAL A 135 2.53 26.37 -4.58
N LEU A 136 1.46 27.01 -5.04
CA LEU A 136 1.54 28.02 -6.08
C LEU A 136 2.28 29.29 -5.63
N ASP A 137 2.08 29.70 -4.37
CA ASP A 137 2.78 30.85 -3.76
C ASP A 137 4.25 30.53 -3.44
N ASN A 138 4.56 29.24 -3.19
CA ASN A 138 5.89 28.78 -2.79
C ASN A 138 6.44 27.72 -3.75
N LYS A 139 6.50 28.06 -5.04
CA LYS A 139 6.89 27.14 -6.13
C LYS A 139 8.33 26.64 -5.96
N ASN A 140 8.45 25.36 -5.66
CA ASN A 140 9.69 24.59 -5.74
C ASN A 140 9.35 23.12 -5.98
N THR A 141 10.31 22.34 -6.42
CA THR A 141 10.10 20.94 -6.80
C THR A 141 9.57 20.07 -5.66
N LYS A 142 10.02 20.33 -4.42
CA LYS A 142 9.58 19.61 -3.23
C LYS A 142 8.12 19.88 -2.88
N ASN A 143 7.66 21.13 -3.01
CA ASN A 143 6.27 21.49 -2.81
C ASN A 143 5.38 20.97 -3.96
N MET A 144 5.86 21.05 -5.21
CA MET A 144 5.13 20.52 -6.37
C MET A 144 4.80 19.04 -6.23
N GLY A 145 5.60 18.26 -5.48
CA GLY A 145 5.29 16.86 -5.18
C GLY A 145 3.94 16.64 -4.48
N PHE A 146 3.43 17.65 -3.74
CA PHE A 146 2.09 17.55 -3.13
C PHE A 146 1.01 17.58 -4.21
N LEU A 147 1.12 18.51 -5.16
CA LEU A 147 0.18 18.63 -6.29
C LEU A 147 0.32 17.43 -7.24
N ILE A 148 1.55 16.99 -7.55
CA ILE A 148 1.76 15.78 -8.35
C ILE A 148 0.96 14.62 -7.73
N SER A 149 1.06 14.38 -6.40
CA SER A 149 0.32 13.30 -5.75
C SER A 149 -1.18 13.54 -5.69
N LEU A 150 -1.63 14.78 -5.45
CA LEU A 150 -3.04 15.14 -5.35
C LEU A 150 -3.78 15.01 -6.68
N TYR A 151 -3.10 15.34 -7.80
CA TYR A 151 -3.70 15.35 -9.13
C TYR A 151 -3.36 14.14 -10.01
N SER A 152 -2.49 13.22 -9.56
CA SER A 152 -2.19 11.97 -10.27
C SER A 152 -2.45 10.72 -9.45
N GLY A 153 -2.66 10.85 -8.15
CA GLY A 153 -2.91 9.72 -7.25
C GLY A 153 -1.72 8.77 -7.07
N ILE A 154 -0.50 9.15 -7.41
CA ILE A 154 0.68 8.29 -7.26
C ILE A 154 1.03 8.01 -5.79
N ARG A 155 1.70 6.89 -5.54
CA ARG A 155 2.17 6.52 -4.21
C ARG A 155 3.41 7.33 -3.83
N ILE A 156 3.61 7.59 -2.52
CA ILE A 156 4.80 8.34 -2.04
C ILE A 156 6.12 7.72 -2.51
N GLY A 157 6.22 6.39 -2.59
CA GLY A 157 7.43 5.73 -3.08
C GLY A 157 7.64 5.90 -4.58
N GLU A 158 6.56 5.98 -5.38
CA GLU A 158 6.58 6.31 -6.80
C GLU A 158 7.00 7.77 -6.99
N LEU A 159 6.39 8.70 -6.25
CA LEU A 159 6.75 10.12 -6.26
C LEU A 159 8.24 10.35 -5.95
N CYS A 160 8.77 9.70 -4.91
CA CYS A 160 10.18 9.84 -4.54
C CYS A 160 11.13 9.24 -5.57
N ALA A 161 10.64 8.35 -6.44
CA ALA A 161 11.41 7.72 -7.50
C ALA A 161 11.37 8.48 -8.84
N LEU A 162 10.47 9.47 -8.98
CA LEU A 162 10.31 10.21 -10.22
C LEU A 162 11.56 11.04 -10.54
N GLN A 163 11.98 10.92 -11.79
CA GLN A 163 13.00 11.75 -12.44
C GLN A 163 12.36 12.60 -13.52
N TRP A 164 13.03 13.67 -13.96
CA TRP A 164 12.51 14.53 -15.00
C TRP A 164 12.28 13.81 -16.34
N LYS A 165 13.03 12.75 -16.64
CA LYS A 165 12.81 11.90 -17.82
C LYS A 165 11.50 11.09 -17.77
N ASP A 166 10.93 10.90 -16.57
CA ASP A 166 9.66 10.20 -16.39
C ASP A 166 8.44 11.12 -16.68
N ILE A 167 8.67 12.40 -17.01
CA ILE A 167 7.65 13.33 -17.52
C ILE A 167 7.82 13.52 -19.02
N ASP A 168 6.84 13.06 -19.79
CA ASP A 168 6.75 13.36 -21.21
C ASP A 168 6.04 14.71 -21.40
N PHE A 169 6.84 15.76 -21.54
CA PHE A 169 6.34 17.14 -21.72
C PHE A 169 5.68 17.36 -23.07
N LYS A 170 5.96 16.51 -24.09
CA LYS A 170 5.35 16.61 -25.42
C LYS A 170 3.94 16.04 -25.41
N ASN A 171 3.76 14.89 -24.78
CA ASN A 171 2.48 14.17 -24.75
C ASN A 171 1.71 14.40 -23.44
N ASN A 172 2.17 15.29 -22.55
CA ASN A 172 1.54 15.63 -21.27
C ASN A 172 1.23 14.39 -20.42
N LYS A 173 2.20 13.54 -20.17
CA LYS A 173 2.01 12.32 -19.37
C LYS A 173 3.15 12.05 -18.40
N LEU A 174 2.84 11.35 -17.34
CA LEU A 174 3.72 10.85 -16.30
C LEU A 174 3.90 9.35 -16.47
N ILE A 175 5.14 8.87 -16.47
CA ILE A 175 5.49 7.45 -16.62
C ILE A 175 5.89 6.91 -15.25
N ILE A 176 5.11 6.00 -14.71
CA ILE A 176 5.37 5.37 -13.42
C ILE A 176 5.95 3.98 -13.63
N SER A 177 7.26 3.83 -13.43
CA SER A 177 8.01 2.59 -13.66
C SER A 177 8.84 2.11 -12.47
N LYS A 178 8.94 2.93 -11.41
CA LYS A 178 9.82 2.66 -10.24
C LYS A 178 9.16 3.10 -8.96
N THR A 179 9.63 2.53 -7.87
CA THR A 179 9.27 2.96 -6.50
C THR A 179 10.48 2.83 -5.58
N ILE A 180 10.63 3.79 -4.68
CA ILE A 180 11.64 3.78 -3.61
C ILE A 180 10.98 3.34 -2.32
N GLN A 181 11.61 2.43 -1.60
CA GLN A 181 11.21 2.06 -0.25
C GLN A 181 12.42 1.69 0.60
N ARG A 182 12.34 1.98 1.90
CA ARG A 182 13.32 1.48 2.87
C ARG A 182 12.85 0.15 3.41
N VAL A 183 13.71 -0.85 3.38
CA VAL A 183 13.48 -2.16 3.97
C VAL A 183 14.33 -2.33 5.23
N TYR A 184 13.78 -3.04 6.20
CA TYR A 184 14.44 -3.42 7.44
C TYR A 184 14.41 -4.93 7.50
N ILE A 185 15.58 -5.55 7.43
CA ILE A 185 15.74 -7.00 7.51
C ILE A 185 16.33 -7.31 8.88
N LYS A 186 15.62 -8.10 9.65
CA LYS A 186 16.11 -8.64 10.90
C LYS A 186 16.82 -9.96 10.65
N ASP A 187 17.95 -10.20 11.31
CA ASP A 187 18.65 -11.47 11.26
C ASP A 187 19.16 -11.83 12.67
N LYS A 188 19.67 -13.06 12.83
CA LYS A 188 20.28 -13.51 14.10
C LYS A 188 21.43 -12.58 14.51
N ASP A 189 22.31 -12.27 13.57
CA ASP A 189 23.58 -11.60 13.85
C ASP A 189 23.54 -10.11 13.56
N LYS A 190 22.77 -9.65 12.57
CA LYS A 190 22.77 -8.25 12.14
C LYS A 190 21.45 -7.78 11.58
N ASN A 191 20.99 -6.64 12.08
CA ASN A 191 19.86 -5.93 11.47
C ASN A 191 20.35 -5.07 10.31
N VAL A 192 19.74 -5.22 9.13
CA VAL A 192 20.08 -4.46 7.94
C VAL A 192 18.97 -3.48 7.61
N SER A 193 19.31 -2.23 7.38
CA SER A 193 18.39 -1.20 6.89
C SER A 193 18.96 -0.61 5.62
N LYS A 194 18.25 -0.79 4.49
CA LYS A 194 18.68 -0.22 3.20
C LYS A 194 17.49 0.32 2.42
N VAL A 195 17.78 1.25 1.52
CA VAL A 195 16.81 1.73 0.54
C VAL A 195 16.94 0.87 -0.71
N ILE A 196 15.81 0.46 -1.24
CA ILE A 196 15.73 -0.26 -2.52
C ILE A 196 14.89 0.53 -3.50
N ILE A 197 15.35 0.58 -4.74
CA ILE A 197 14.60 1.08 -5.88
C ILE A 197 14.17 -0.15 -6.67
N THR A 198 12.89 -0.34 -6.82
CA THR A 198 12.35 -1.54 -7.47
C THR A 198 11.33 -1.16 -8.53
N THR A 199 11.20 -2.00 -9.54
CA THR A 199 10.04 -1.97 -10.43
C THR A 199 8.78 -2.31 -9.64
N PRO A 200 7.61 -1.77 -10.02
CA PRO A 200 6.36 -2.09 -9.37
C PRO A 200 6.07 -3.59 -9.31
N LYS A 201 5.28 -4.02 -8.32
CA LYS A 201 5.01 -5.44 -8.06
C LYS A 201 4.12 -6.11 -9.12
N THR A 202 3.33 -5.34 -9.87
CA THR A 202 2.35 -5.84 -10.85
C THR A 202 2.52 -5.11 -12.17
N LYS A 203 2.12 -5.74 -13.28
CA LYS A 203 2.10 -5.10 -14.62
C LYS A 203 1.30 -3.80 -14.60
N ASN A 204 0.16 -3.77 -13.92
CA ASN A 204 -0.73 -2.59 -13.81
C ASN A 204 -0.10 -1.43 -13.02
N ALA A 205 0.93 -1.68 -12.22
CA ALA A 205 1.62 -0.62 -11.50
C ALA A 205 2.64 0.13 -12.38
N ASN A 206 3.04 -0.48 -13.51
CA ASN A 206 3.75 0.20 -14.59
C ASN A 206 2.70 0.86 -15.49
N ARG A 207 2.62 2.18 -15.47
CA ARG A 207 1.51 2.89 -16.10
C ARG A 207 1.88 4.30 -16.54
N GLU A 208 1.15 4.80 -17.49
CA GLU A 208 1.17 6.19 -17.92
C GLU A 208 -0.06 6.92 -17.35
N ILE A 209 0.14 8.11 -16.84
CA ILE A 209 -0.92 8.95 -16.28
C ILE A 209 -0.97 10.24 -17.09
N PRO A 210 -2.03 10.50 -17.86
CA PRO A 210 -2.24 11.77 -18.53
C PRO A 210 -2.28 12.91 -17.50
N ILE A 211 -1.65 14.03 -17.81
CA ILE A 211 -1.61 15.22 -16.96
C ILE A 211 -2.13 16.42 -17.76
N ASN A 212 -2.89 17.27 -17.08
CA ASN A 212 -3.38 18.50 -17.67
C ASN A 212 -2.21 19.38 -18.15
N LYS A 213 -2.37 20.01 -19.32
CA LYS A 213 -1.37 20.89 -19.95
C LYS A 213 -0.94 22.03 -19.02
N ASP A 214 -1.88 22.67 -18.33
CA ASP A 214 -1.56 23.79 -17.44
C ASP A 214 -0.69 23.35 -16.27
N PHE A 215 -0.89 22.11 -15.77
CA PHE A 215 -0.04 21.56 -14.72
C PHE A 215 1.38 21.23 -15.24
N ILE A 216 1.50 20.78 -16.49
CA ILE A 216 2.80 20.58 -17.16
C ILE A 216 3.55 21.91 -17.29
N GLU A 217 2.86 23.00 -17.67
CA GLU A 217 3.46 24.34 -17.75
C GLU A 217 3.98 24.84 -16.40
N LEU A 218 3.35 24.47 -15.29
CA LEU A 218 3.86 24.77 -13.94
C LEU A 218 5.15 23.99 -13.60
N LEU A 219 5.37 22.83 -14.20
CA LEU A 219 6.56 22.01 -13.96
C LEU A 219 7.76 22.40 -14.85
N LYS A 220 7.51 22.90 -16.05
CA LYS A 220 8.56 23.25 -17.03
C LYS A 220 9.66 24.14 -16.47
N PRO A 221 9.36 25.27 -15.79
CA PRO A 221 10.39 26.17 -15.26
C PRO A 221 11.26 25.57 -14.17
N LEU A 222 10.79 24.48 -13.53
CA LEU A 222 11.50 23.80 -12.46
C LEU A 222 12.41 22.68 -12.98
N LYS A 223 12.29 22.33 -14.26
CA LYS A 223 13.01 21.21 -14.86
C LYS A 223 14.51 21.52 -14.92
N THR A 224 15.31 20.54 -14.49
CA THR A 224 16.76 20.51 -14.65
C THR A 224 17.18 19.34 -15.55
N ASP A 225 18.30 18.71 -15.28
CA ASP A 225 18.73 17.53 -16.03
C ASP A 225 17.70 16.40 -15.94
N LYS A 226 17.53 15.69 -17.05
CA LYS A 226 16.53 14.61 -17.19
C LYS A 226 16.74 13.45 -16.20
N GLU A 227 17.97 13.22 -15.76
CA GLU A 227 18.30 12.17 -14.79
C GLU A 227 18.08 12.59 -13.33
N ASN A 228 17.89 13.89 -13.07
CA ASN A 228 17.65 14.37 -11.72
C ASN A 228 16.28 13.94 -11.20
N TYR A 229 16.24 13.59 -9.89
CA TYR A 229 15.00 13.31 -9.19
C TYR A 229 14.19 14.58 -8.99
N ILE A 230 12.91 14.56 -9.31
CA ILE A 230 12.03 15.73 -9.27
C ILE A 230 12.04 16.40 -7.89
N LEU A 231 11.85 15.63 -6.81
CA LEU A 231 11.70 16.21 -5.47
C LEU A 231 12.96 16.90 -4.93
N SER A 232 14.14 16.40 -5.25
CA SER A 232 15.42 16.97 -4.81
C SER A 232 16.00 17.96 -5.83
N ASN A 233 15.58 17.82 -7.08
CA ASN A 233 16.09 18.53 -8.24
C ASN A 233 17.60 18.31 -8.47
N ASN A 234 18.11 17.13 -8.09
CA ASN A 234 19.48 16.69 -8.29
C ASN A 234 19.56 15.16 -8.49
N ASP A 235 20.76 14.61 -8.53
CA ASP A 235 21.06 13.18 -8.74
C ASP A 235 20.67 12.27 -7.56
N LYS A 236 20.30 12.84 -6.38
CA LYS A 236 19.98 12.10 -5.17
C LYS A 236 18.48 12.12 -4.89
N TYR A 237 17.89 10.96 -4.67
CA TYR A 237 16.48 10.85 -4.27
C TYR A 237 16.24 11.34 -2.84
N ILE A 238 15.02 11.78 -2.57
CA ILE A 238 14.52 11.97 -1.21
C ILE A 238 13.79 10.69 -0.77
N GLU A 239 14.18 10.14 0.38
CA GLU A 239 13.49 8.97 0.92
C GLU A 239 12.03 9.27 1.30
N PRO A 240 11.10 8.31 1.09
CA PRO A 240 9.69 8.47 1.45
C PRO A 240 9.46 8.88 2.91
N ARG A 241 10.29 8.41 3.84
CA ARG A 241 10.21 8.79 5.26
C ARG A 241 10.57 10.27 5.47
N THR A 242 11.61 10.74 4.81
CA THR A 242 12.06 12.15 4.88
C THR A 242 11.03 13.07 4.23
N TYR A 243 10.52 12.69 3.05
CA TYR A 243 9.49 13.47 2.39
C TYR A 243 8.18 13.53 3.18
N ARG A 244 7.77 12.43 3.81
CA ARG A 244 6.60 12.42 4.71
C ARG A 244 6.78 13.35 5.92
N LYS A 245 7.98 13.40 6.51
CA LYS A 245 8.27 14.37 7.60
C LYS A 245 8.13 15.81 7.11
N TYR A 246 8.66 16.11 5.93
CA TYR A 246 8.50 17.41 5.30
C TYR A 246 7.04 17.78 5.08
N PHE A 247 6.26 16.87 4.49
CA PHE A 247 4.82 17.04 4.28
C PHE A 247 4.08 17.32 5.59
N ASN A 248 4.32 16.52 6.63
CA ASN A 248 3.67 16.69 7.93
C ASN A 248 4.02 18.04 8.58
N LYS A 249 5.26 18.53 8.40
CA LYS A 249 5.65 19.87 8.84
C LYS A 249 4.80 20.94 8.12
N LYS A 250 4.61 20.81 6.81
CA LYS A 250 3.81 21.76 6.02
C LYS A 250 2.33 21.72 6.38
N LEU A 251 1.75 20.56 6.63
CA LEU A 251 0.38 20.47 7.14
C LEU A 251 0.19 21.26 8.45
N LYS A 252 1.17 21.16 9.37
CA LYS A 252 1.14 21.92 10.62
C LYS A 252 1.22 23.43 10.39
N GLU A 253 2.12 23.90 9.53
CA GLU A 253 2.26 25.30 9.13
C GLU A 253 0.95 25.84 8.52
N LEU A 254 0.29 25.04 7.70
CA LEU A 254 -0.99 25.35 7.08
C LEU A 254 -2.19 25.21 8.03
N LYS A 255 -2.00 24.82 9.29
CA LYS A 255 -3.07 24.54 10.24
C LYS A 255 -4.11 23.54 9.67
N ILE A 256 -3.63 22.54 8.95
CA ILE A 256 -4.44 21.41 8.44
C ILE A 256 -4.27 20.24 9.40
N LYS A 257 -5.39 19.57 9.76
CA LYS A 257 -5.34 18.37 10.60
C LYS A 257 -4.40 17.33 10.00
N HIS A 258 -3.57 16.70 10.85
CA HIS A 258 -2.65 15.65 10.39
C HIS A 258 -3.40 14.48 9.76
N PHE A 259 -2.96 14.07 8.57
CA PHE A 259 -3.41 12.88 7.88
C PHE A 259 -2.24 12.17 7.18
N ASN A 260 -2.44 10.91 6.80
CA ASN A 260 -1.41 10.14 6.11
C ASN A 260 -1.23 10.68 4.67
N PHE A 261 0.00 10.75 4.17
CA PHE A 261 0.30 11.15 2.78
C PHE A 261 -0.53 10.38 1.73
N HIS A 262 -0.86 9.11 2.01
CA HIS A 262 -1.70 8.29 1.13
C HIS A 262 -3.12 8.84 0.96
N SER A 263 -3.59 9.71 1.86
CA SER A 263 -4.88 10.39 1.73
C SER A 263 -4.96 11.31 0.52
N LEU A 264 -3.83 11.86 0.01
CA LEU A 264 -3.82 12.60 -1.25
C LEU A 264 -4.29 11.72 -2.41
N ARG A 265 -3.83 10.48 -2.47
CA ARG A 265 -4.26 9.50 -3.46
C ARG A 265 -5.71 9.08 -3.27
N HIS A 266 -6.17 8.92 -2.02
CA HIS A 266 -7.58 8.65 -1.74
C HIS A 266 -8.46 9.81 -2.18
N THR A 267 -8.02 11.05 -1.95
CA THR A 267 -8.72 12.26 -2.39
C THR A 267 -8.80 12.33 -3.91
N PHE A 268 -7.69 12.06 -4.63
CA PHE A 268 -7.69 11.97 -6.08
C PHE A 268 -8.75 10.98 -6.59
N ALA A 269 -8.75 9.76 -6.08
CA ALA A 269 -9.68 8.74 -6.49
C ALA A 269 -11.14 9.13 -6.20
N THR A 270 -11.41 9.67 -5.01
CA THR A 270 -12.75 10.17 -4.64
C THR A 270 -13.20 11.30 -5.55
N ASN A 271 -12.31 12.25 -5.87
CA ASN A 271 -12.61 13.34 -6.79
C ASN A 271 -12.97 12.80 -8.18
N CYS A 272 -12.18 11.89 -8.76
CA CYS A 272 -12.45 11.27 -10.05
C CYS A 272 -13.85 10.61 -10.08
N ILE A 273 -14.14 9.78 -9.07
CA ILE A 273 -15.41 9.07 -8.97
C ILE A 273 -16.59 10.06 -8.79
N SER A 274 -16.42 11.11 -7.97
CA SER A 274 -17.45 12.12 -7.75
C SER A 274 -17.75 12.94 -9.00
N LEU A 275 -16.79 13.05 -9.91
CA LEU A 275 -16.91 13.72 -11.21
C LEU A 275 -17.45 12.78 -12.31
N GLY A 276 -17.74 11.52 -11.99
CA GLY A 276 -18.35 10.57 -12.92
C GLY A 276 -17.37 9.65 -13.66
N CYS A 277 -16.07 9.68 -13.31
CA CYS A 277 -15.14 8.71 -13.89
C CYS A 277 -15.50 7.28 -13.46
N ASP A 278 -15.43 6.34 -14.39
CA ASP A 278 -15.69 4.93 -14.10
C ASP A 278 -14.58 4.31 -13.21
N TYR A 279 -14.96 3.32 -12.42
CA TYR A 279 -14.08 2.68 -11.44
C TYR A 279 -12.88 1.96 -12.06
N LYS A 280 -13.02 1.44 -13.29
CA LYS A 280 -11.95 0.72 -13.98
C LYS A 280 -10.87 1.70 -14.40
N THR A 281 -11.23 2.81 -15.03
CA THR A 281 -10.32 3.90 -15.40
C THR A 281 -9.57 4.46 -14.19
N VAL A 282 -10.29 4.74 -13.08
CA VAL A 282 -9.66 5.19 -11.84
C VAL A 282 -8.70 4.12 -11.28
N SER A 283 -9.07 2.85 -11.33
CA SER A 283 -8.22 1.73 -10.90
C SER A 283 -6.92 1.63 -11.71
N GLU A 284 -7.00 1.84 -13.03
CA GLU A 284 -5.85 1.84 -13.94
C GLU A 284 -4.93 3.04 -13.67
N LEU A 285 -5.47 4.25 -13.55
CA LEU A 285 -4.71 5.45 -13.17
C LEU A 285 -3.97 5.27 -11.84
N LEU A 286 -4.60 4.64 -10.88
CA LEU A 286 -4.02 4.33 -9.60
C LEU A 286 -3.01 3.15 -9.67
N GLY A 287 -3.06 2.31 -10.67
CA GLY A 287 -2.26 1.08 -10.75
C GLY A 287 -2.63 0.08 -9.65
N HIS A 288 -3.92 -0.17 -9.46
CA HIS A 288 -4.41 -1.23 -8.60
C HIS A 288 -4.31 -2.59 -9.31
N ALA A 289 -3.93 -3.63 -8.58
CA ALA A 289 -3.84 -4.98 -9.14
C ALA A 289 -5.22 -5.56 -9.53
N ASN A 290 -6.29 -5.07 -8.86
CA ASN A 290 -7.67 -5.47 -9.07
C ASN A 290 -8.59 -4.26 -8.85
N VAL A 291 -9.59 -4.10 -9.69
CA VAL A 291 -10.62 -3.04 -9.60
C VAL A 291 -11.37 -3.09 -8.27
N ASN A 292 -11.53 -4.27 -7.67
CA ASN A 292 -12.17 -4.43 -6.37
C ASN A 292 -11.50 -3.61 -5.25
N ILE A 293 -10.21 -3.29 -5.38
CA ILE A 293 -9.52 -2.39 -4.44
C ILE A 293 -10.13 -0.99 -4.52
N THR A 294 -10.41 -0.49 -5.72
CA THR A 294 -11.06 0.80 -5.93
C THR A 294 -12.52 0.74 -5.47
N LEU A 295 -13.26 -0.29 -5.85
CA LEU A 295 -14.64 -0.49 -5.45
C LEU A 295 -14.77 -0.50 -3.92
N ASN A 296 -14.04 -1.35 -3.21
CA ASN A 296 -14.12 -1.49 -1.75
C ASN A 296 -13.73 -0.22 -0.97
N LEU A 297 -12.89 0.64 -1.56
CA LEU A 297 -12.49 1.89 -0.93
C LEU A 297 -13.48 3.04 -1.15
N TYR A 298 -14.28 3.01 -2.23
CA TYR A 298 -15.08 4.16 -2.67
C TYR A 298 -16.56 3.83 -2.90
N VAL A 299 -17.01 2.59 -2.68
CA VAL A 299 -18.39 2.15 -2.89
C VAL A 299 -19.29 2.44 -1.69
N HIS A 300 -19.42 3.72 -1.33
CA HIS A 300 -20.63 4.18 -0.66
C HIS A 300 -21.21 5.32 -1.51
N PRO A 301 -21.97 5.00 -2.58
CA PRO A 301 -22.56 6.03 -3.43
C PRO A 301 -23.47 6.91 -2.57
N ARG A 302 -23.22 8.22 -2.62
CA ARG A 302 -24.07 9.21 -1.93
C ARG A 302 -25.48 9.12 -2.49
N TYR A 303 -26.48 9.41 -1.67
CA TYR A 303 -27.87 9.41 -2.12
C TYR A 303 -28.08 10.25 -3.38
N SER A 304 -27.40 11.41 -3.50
CA SER A 304 -27.40 12.26 -4.70
C SER A 304 -26.92 11.54 -5.98
N GLN A 305 -25.95 10.64 -5.88
CA GLN A 305 -25.48 9.84 -7.02
C GLN A 305 -26.53 8.78 -7.42
N LYS A 306 -27.16 8.13 -6.43
CA LYS A 306 -28.25 7.20 -6.67
C LYS A 306 -29.42 7.90 -7.35
N LYS A 307 -29.81 9.08 -6.87
CA LYS A 307 -30.86 9.92 -7.46
C LYS A 307 -30.53 10.27 -8.91
N LYS A 308 -29.31 10.76 -9.17
CA LYS A 308 -28.87 11.11 -10.53
C LYS A 308 -28.96 9.91 -11.51
N CYS A 309 -28.61 8.70 -11.05
CA CYS A 309 -28.76 7.49 -11.88
C CYS A 309 -30.24 7.22 -12.22
N ILE A 310 -31.12 7.32 -11.23
CA ILE A 310 -32.57 7.11 -11.46
C ILE A 310 -33.11 8.21 -12.36
N ASP A 311 -32.74 9.48 -12.16
CA ASP A 311 -33.18 10.60 -12.99
C ASP A 311 -32.74 10.40 -14.47
N LEU A 312 -31.55 9.87 -14.72
CA LEU A 312 -31.05 9.55 -16.08
C LEU A 312 -31.88 8.45 -16.74
N VAL A 313 -32.22 7.37 -16.01
CA VAL A 313 -33.08 6.28 -16.51
C VAL A 313 -34.48 6.80 -16.77
N SER A 314 -35.02 7.63 -15.90
CA SER A 314 -36.38 8.21 -16.05
C SER A 314 -36.50 9.08 -17.31
N LYS A 315 -35.46 9.79 -17.73
CA LYS A 315 -35.47 10.55 -18.98
C LYS A 315 -35.68 9.67 -20.21
N VAL A 316 -35.06 8.48 -20.24
CA VAL A 316 -35.25 7.52 -21.35
C VAL A 316 -36.70 7.06 -21.45
N PHE A 317 -37.39 6.91 -20.30
CA PHE A 317 -38.84 6.58 -20.30
C PHE A 317 -39.67 7.76 -20.78
N GLN A 318 -39.33 9.01 -20.38
CA GLN A 318 -40.08 10.20 -20.82
C GLN A 318 -39.92 10.45 -22.31
N GLU A 319 -38.73 10.24 -22.89
CA GLU A 319 -38.50 10.36 -24.33
C GLU A 319 -39.32 9.33 -25.14
N LYS A 320 -39.47 8.09 -24.67
CA LYS A 320 -40.32 7.07 -25.29
C LYS A 320 -41.78 7.42 -25.16
N ALA A 321 -42.25 7.81 -23.99
CA ALA A 321 -43.66 8.18 -23.78
C ALA A 321 -44.07 9.38 -24.63
N ASN A 322 -43.19 10.34 -24.87
CA ASN A 322 -43.48 11.51 -25.75
C ASN A 322 -43.46 11.15 -27.25
N ASN A 323 -42.68 10.14 -27.65
CA ASN A 323 -42.65 9.67 -29.04
C ASN A 323 -43.84 8.77 -29.38
N ASP A 324 -44.45 8.07 -28.40
CA ASP A 324 -45.61 7.23 -28.56
C ASP A 324 -46.94 8.05 -28.55
N VAL A 325 -46.92 9.32 -28.14
CA VAL A 325 -48.10 10.22 -28.08
C VAL A 325 -48.25 11.06 -29.34
N ASN A 326 -47.25 11.12 -30.24
CA ASN A 326 -47.35 11.75 -31.56
C ASN A 326 -47.02 10.75 -32.69
N PRO A 327 -47.90 9.85 -33.10
CA PRO A 327 -47.79 9.19 -34.39
C PRO A 327 -48.18 10.20 -35.49
N VAL A 328 -47.19 10.51 -36.35
CA VAL A 328 -47.41 11.26 -37.60
C VAL A 328 -48.36 10.51 -38.52
#